data_de51d0e1ff0416e1c5fbeaabeb4cf42e
#
_entry.id   de51d0e1ff0416e1c5fbeaabeb4cf42e
#
_cell.length_a   1.000
_cell.length_b   1.000
_cell.length_c   1.000
_cell.angle_alpha   90.00
_cell.angle_beta   90.00
_cell.angle_gamma   90.00
#
_symmetry.space_group_name_H-M   'P 1'
#
loop_
_entity.id
_entity.type
_entity.pdbx_description
1 polymer ?
#
loop_
_entity_poly.entity_id
_entity_poly.type
_entity_poly.pdbx_seq_one_letter_code
_entity_poly.pdbx_strand_id
1 'polypeptide(L)'
;MFEYDPKKSICTCARVTYGDMAEAVEKGARTVADIREKTRATAFCGSCTERVEKFLTALQTGEAKAVVQAEEPVSESEIVAPGFRQVCEDIYYVGASDRAADRFEKQYPVPRGMSFNSYLLLDRQTVLFDTVDQSVREVFLRNLETLLGERRLDFLVIHHMEPDHAATIAEVLRRWPKCQAICTPGAKKMLGQFFGPQLAKRAQEIRDGVSMLTGKHVLSFHNAPMVHWPEVMVTYDRTSETLFSADAFGTFGALDGNLFADQVNLSDWMDEDRRYYTNIVGKYGGPVQQLLQKASQMSIRRICPLHGPIWRQDLGVILDKYRKWSTYTPEEKSVVIAYASIYGNTELACQALAGILSDKGVRDVKLMDLSREHPSYVIAEAFRRSHLVLASVTYNGGLFPDMEHFIHQMKHHGLKNRTVALMENGSWAPVAARKMDELLTGTENHVLGKKITLLSTLKRSQLQELEELADAILSSMK
;
A
#
# COMPACT_ATOMS: atom_id res chain seq x y z
N MET A 1 -30.06 43.51 -17.20
CA MET A 1 -29.06 42.56 -17.76
C MET A 1 -28.71 41.60 -16.65
N PHE A 2 -28.83 40.30 -16.88
CA PHE A 2 -28.55 39.24 -15.89
C PHE A 2 -27.13 38.72 -16.13
N GLU A 3 -26.17 39.08 -15.29
CA GLU A 3 -24.81 38.60 -15.38
C GLU A 3 -24.69 37.26 -14.65
N TYR A 4 -24.07 36.26 -15.29
CA TYR A 4 -23.88 34.93 -14.72
C TYR A 4 -22.50 34.33 -15.03
N ASP A 5 -21.96 33.58 -14.07
CA ASP A 5 -20.78 32.79 -14.27
C ASP A 5 -21.20 31.36 -14.72
N PRO A 6 -20.80 30.91 -15.92
CA PRO A 6 -21.15 29.61 -16.45
C PRO A 6 -20.75 28.44 -15.53
N LYS A 7 -19.69 28.57 -14.75
CA LYS A 7 -19.20 27.52 -13.84
C LYS A 7 -19.93 27.47 -12.51
N LYS A 8 -20.67 28.53 -12.15
CA LYS A 8 -21.39 28.59 -10.87
C LYS A 8 -22.61 27.69 -10.87
N SER A 9 -22.83 27.00 -9.74
CA SER A 9 -23.97 26.09 -9.58
C SER A 9 -25.29 26.87 -9.48
N ILE A 10 -26.26 26.53 -10.31
CA ILE A 10 -27.65 26.99 -10.22
C ILE A 10 -28.51 26.00 -9.42
N CYS A 11 -28.20 24.71 -9.49
CA CYS A 11 -28.88 23.67 -8.73
C CYS A 11 -27.85 22.74 -8.05
N THR A 12 -27.66 22.91 -6.76
CA THR A 12 -26.68 22.16 -5.98
C THR A 12 -27.02 20.68 -5.87
N CYS A 13 -28.31 20.35 -5.67
CA CYS A 13 -28.77 18.96 -5.52
C CYS A 13 -28.58 18.11 -6.77
N ALA A 14 -28.70 18.73 -7.95
CA ALA A 14 -28.50 18.07 -9.25
C ALA A 14 -27.09 18.32 -9.83
N ARG A 15 -26.26 19.12 -9.16
CA ARG A 15 -24.92 19.56 -9.62
C ARG A 15 -24.96 20.23 -11.00
N VAL A 16 -25.99 21.04 -11.27
CA VAL A 16 -26.17 21.76 -12.52
C VAL A 16 -25.63 23.18 -12.39
N THR A 17 -24.85 23.61 -13.37
CA THR A 17 -24.30 24.98 -13.46
C THR A 17 -25.19 25.90 -14.31
N TYR A 18 -24.92 27.20 -14.28
CA TYR A 18 -25.56 28.14 -15.20
C TYR A 18 -25.16 27.85 -16.66
N GLY A 19 -23.96 27.35 -16.91
CA GLY A 19 -23.50 26.94 -18.24
C GLY A 19 -24.28 25.75 -18.78
N ASP A 20 -24.46 24.70 -17.97
CA ASP A 20 -25.25 23.50 -18.35
C ASP A 20 -26.70 23.90 -18.74
N MET A 21 -27.27 24.86 -18.02
CA MET A 21 -28.61 25.35 -18.31
C MET A 21 -28.66 26.18 -19.59
N ALA A 22 -27.68 27.03 -19.84
CA ALA A 22 -27.56 27.80 -21.08
C ALA A 22 -27.44 26.88 -22.30
N GLU A 23 -26.60 25.85 -22.21
CA GLU A 23 -26.45 24.82 -23.25
C GLU A 23 -27.77 24.06 -23.50
N ALA A 24 -28.51 23.74 -22.42
CA ALA A 24 -29.83 23.10 -22.57
C ALA A 24 -30.84 23.98 -23.32
N VAL A 25 -30.79 25.31 -23.10
CA VAL A 25 -31.65 26.28 -23.83
C VAL A 25 -31.24 26.39 -25.30
N GLU A 26 -29.94 26.41 -25.60
CA GLU A 26 -29.41 26.36 -26.98
C GLU A 26 -29.86 25.07 -27.68
N LYS A 27 -29.92 23.96 -26.97
CA LYS A 27 -30.44 22.66 -27.45
C LYS A 27 -31.98 22.56 -27.44
N GLY A 28 -32.66 23.69 -27.32
CA GLY A 28 -34.09 23.81 -27.52
C GLY A 28 -34.96 23.68 -26.27
N ALA A 29 -34.44 23.73 -25.06
CA ALA A 29 -35.27 23.83 -23.85
C ALA A 29 -35.94 25.22 -23.79
N ARG A 30 -37.25 25.27 -23.50
CA ARG A 30 -38.04 26.49 -23.45
C ARG A 30 -38.81 26.69 -22.16
N THR A 31 -38.99 25.63 -21.40
CA THR A 31 -39.74 25.62 -20.13
C THR A 31 -38.89 25.07 -19.00
N VAL A 32 -39.30 25.32 -17.75
CA VAL A 32 -38.68 24.70 -16.58
C VAL A 32 -38.80 23.19 -16.61
N ALA A 33 -39.85 22.65 -17.22
CA ALA A 33 -40.05 21.22 -17.42
C ALA A 33 -38.95 20.65 -18.36
N ASP A 34 -38.65 21.35 -19.47
CA ASP A 34 -37.60 20.95 -20.41
C ASP A 34 -36.22 21.00 -19.75
N ILE A 35 -35.96 22.04 -18.94
CA ILE A 35 -34.73 22.16 -18.16
C ILE A 35 -34.60 21.01 -17.16
N ARG A 36 -35.67 20.66 -16.47
CA ARG A 36 -35.72 19.51 -15.54
C ARG A 36 -35.38 18.21 -16.25
N GLU A 37 -35.97 17.99 -17.40
CA GLU A 37 -35.77 16.77 -18.20
C GLU A 37 -34.34 16.66 -18.70
N LYS A 38 -33.80 17.76 -19.26
CA LYS A 38 -32.45 17.76 -19.88
C LYS A 38 -31.30 17.82 -18.88
N THR A 39 -31.47 18.50 -17.72
CA THR A 39 -30.40 18.79 -16.77
C THR A 39 -30.63 18.19 -15.38
N ARG A 40 -31.86 17.77 -15.04
CA ARG A 40 -32.30 17.41 -13.70
C ARG A 40 -32.37 18.58 -12.70
N ALA A 41 -32.10 19.82 -13.10
CA ALA A 41 -32.35 20.97 -12.23
C ALA A 41 -33.82 20.99 -11.81
N THR A 42 -34.13 21.40 -10.60
CA THR A 42 -35.48 21.40 -9.99
C THR A 42 -36.11 20.02 -9.75
N ALA A 43 -35.42 18.92 -10.07
CA ALA A 43 -35.99 17.56 -9.97
C ALA A 43 -36.07 17.02 -8.54
N PHE A 44 -35.32 17.57 -7.59
CA PHE A 44 -35.19 17.04 -6.23
C PHE A 44 -35.91 17.92 -5.20
N CYS A 45 -35.19 18.85 -4.56
CA CYS A 45 -35.73 19.65 -3.45
C CYS A 45 -36.54 20.88 -3.87
N GLY A 46 -36.49 21.26 -5.14
CA GLY A 46 -37.20 22.42 -5.70
C GLY A 46 -36.66 23.81 -5.28
N SER A 47 -35.70 23.91 -4.38
CA SER A 47 -35.17 25.19 -3.85
C SER A 47 -34.54 26.10 -4.90
N CYS A 48 -34.15 25.57 -6.04
CA CYS A 48 -33.57 26.33 -7.16
C CYS A 48 -34.61 26.79 -8.20
N THR A 49 -35.91 26.45 -8.07
CA THR A 49 -36.92 26.69 -9.09
C THR A 49 -37.00 28.16 -9.49
N GLU A 50 -37.11 29.07 -8.54
CA GLU A 50 -37.19 30.52 -8.80
C GLU A 50 -35.95 31.04 -9.52
N ARG A 51 -34.76 30.56 -9.15
CA ARG A 51 -33.49 30.93 -9.83
C ARG A 51 -33.44 30.40 -11.25
N VAL A 52 -33.89 29.18 -11.47
CA VAL A 52 -33.97 28.53 -12.78
C VAL A 52 -34.93 29.28 -13.68
N GLU A 53 -36.13 29.69 -13.18
CA GLU A 53 -37.11 30.47 -13.91
C GLU A 53 -36.56 31.84 -14.32
N LYS A 54 -36.00 32.58 -13.38
CA LYS A 54 -35.37 33.91 -13.64
C LYS A 54 -34.27 33.79 -14.69
N PHE A 55 -33.40 32.83 -14.59
CA PHE A 55 -32.30 32.67 -15.55
C PHE A 55 -32.80 32.18 -16.92
N LEU A 56 -33.77 31.29 -16.96
CA LEU A 56 -34.40 30.87 -18.21
C LEU A 56 -35.03 32.06 -18.96
N THR A 57 -35.79 32.92 -18.24
CA THR A 57 -36.36 34.13 -18.79
C THR A 57 -35.27 35.07 -19.36
N ALA A 58 -34.20 35.27 -18.58
CA ALA A 58 -33.07 36.13 -19.03
C ALA A 58 -32.39 35.59 -20.29
N LEU A 59 -32.24 34.26 -20.41
CA LEU A 59 -31.71 33.62 -21.61
C LEU A 59 -32.65 33.81 -22.84
N GLN A 60 -33.95 33.67 -22.61
CA GLN A 60 -34.95 33.79 -23.68
C GLN A 60 -35.14 35.27 -24.17
N THR A 61 -34.98 36.23 -23.28
CA THR A 61 -35.06 37.66 -23.61
C THR A 61 -33.77 38.23 -24.15
N GLY A 62 -32.68 37.45 -24.13
CA GLY A 62 -31.33 37.95 -24.53
C GLY A 62 -30.68 38.88 -23.50
N GLU A 63 -31.24 38.94 -22.28
CA GLU A 63 -30.70 39.79 -21.21
C GLU A 63 -29.60 39.11 -20.38
N ALA A 64 -29.38 37.79 -20.60
CA ALA A 64 -28.34 37.05 -19.91
C ALA A 64 -26.96 37.26 -20.59
N LYS A 65 -25.99 37.66 -19.81
CA LYS A 65 -24.59 37.85 -20.24
C LYS A 65 -23.68 36.96 -19.38
N ALA A 66 -22.97 36.07 -20.04
CA ALA A 66 -21.92 35.31 -19.38
C ALA A 66 -20.75 36.22 -19.00
N VAL A 67 -20.41 36.27 -17.76
CA VAL A 67 -19.22 36.93 -17.24
C VAL A 67 -18.29 35.81 -16.78
N VAL A 68 -17.34 35.44 -17.61
CA VAL A 68 -16.20 34.65 -17.18
C VAL A 68 -15.32 35.65 -16.41
N GLN A 69 -15.41 35.64 -15.08
CA GLN A 69 -14.33 36.20 -14.29
C GLN A 69 -13.09 35.40 -14.69
N ALA A 70 -12.17 36.04 -15.41
CA ALA A 70 -10.84 35.48 -15.54
C ALA A 70 -10.37 35.30 -14.10
N GLU A 71 -10.20 34.05 -13.66
CA GLU A 71 -9.43 33.76 -12.48
C GLU A 71 -8.08 34.45 -12.78
N GLU A 72 -7.78 35.56 -12.05
CA GLU A 72 -6.42 36.07 -12.06
C GLU A 72 -5.54 34.89 -11.71
N PRO A 73 -4.56 34.55 -12.55
CA PRO A 73 -3.67 33.43 -12.20
C PRO A 73 -3.07 33.82 -10.86
N VAL A 74 -3.38 33.01 -9.82
CA VAL A 74 -2.72 33.15 -8.52
C VAL A 74 -1.24 33.17 -8.85
N SER A 75 -0.56 34.29 -8.53
CA SER A 75 0.84 34.41 -8.90
C SER A 75 1.59 33.24 -8.28
N GLU A 76 2.42 32.56 -9.07
CA GLU A 76 3.19 31.39 -8.58
C GLU A 76 3.99 31.75 -7.31
N SER A 77 4.26 33.00 -7.05
CA SER A 77 4.92 33.52 -5.84
C SER A 77 4.07 33.48 -4.57
N GLU A 78 2.75 33.26 -4.65
CA GLU A 78 1.85 33.14 -3.50
C GLU A 78 1.61 31.68 -3.09
N ILE A 79 2.01 30.72 -3.91
CA ILE A 79 1.88 29.32 -3.59
C ILE A 79 3.08 28.90 -2.73
N VAL A 80 2.85 28.69 -1.45
CA VAL A 80 3.88 28.17 -0.54
C VAL A 80 4.33 26.82 -1.06
N ALA A 81 5.61 26.69 -1.40
CA ALA A 81 6.23 25.47 -1.89
C ALA A 81 6.41 24.51 -0.70
N PRO A 82 5.89 23.34 -0.76
CA PRO A 82 5.64 22.75 0.55
C PRO A 82 6.30 21.46 0.89
N GLY A 83 6.59 20.60 -0.03
CA GLY A 83 6.72 19.20 0.35
C GLY A 83 8.09 18.56 0.13
N PHE A 84 9.00 19.20 -0.60
CA PHE A 84 10.32 18.64 -0.80
C PHE A 84 11.22 18.85 0.43
N ARG A 85 12.08 17.90 0.70
CA ARG A 85 13.01 17.96 1.84
C ARG A 85 14.35 17.36 1.48
N GLN A 86 15.40 17.93 2.02
CA GLN A 86 16.76 17.42 1.79
C GLN A 86 16.98 16.09 2.54
N VAL A 87 17.42 15.08 1.79
CA VAL A 87 17.80 13.76 2.33
C VAL A 87 19.28 13.76 2.73
N CYS A 88 20.12 14.26 1.84
CA CYS A 88 21.52 14.57 2.07
C CYS A 88 21.98 15.60 1.05
N GLU A 89 23.30 15.94 0.97
CA GLU A 89 23.85 17.08 0.21
C GLU A 89 23.25 17.04 -1.22
N ASP A 90 22.92 16.75 -2.06
CA ASP A 90 22.39 16.85 -3.42
C ASP A 90 21.15 15.99 -3.66
N ILE A 91 20.69 15.24 -2.66
CA ILE A 91 19.51 14.36 -2.79
C ILE A 91 18.34 14.93 -1.99
N TYR A 92 17.19 15.01 -2.65
CA TYR A 92 15.96 15.56 -2.09
C TYR A 92 14.81 14.56 -2.24
N TYR A 93 14.00 14.47 -1.21
CA TYR A 93 12.68 13.85 -1.26
C TYR A 93 11.71 14.81 -1.95
N VAL A 94 10.99 14.34 -2.96
CA VAL A 94 9.98 15.12 -3.71
C VAL A 94 8.61 14.43 -3.74
N GLY A 95 8.49 13.27 -3.11
CA GLY A 95 7.25 12.51 -3.00
C GLY A 95 6.15 13.21 -2.19
N ALA A 96 5.07 12.49 -1.95
CA ALA A 96 3.95 12.97 -1.13
C ALA A 96 3.22 11.80 -0.45
N SER A 97 2.36 12.14 0.52
CA SER A 97 1.51 11.16 1.22
C SER A 97 0.05 11.39 0.91
N ASP A 98 -0.67 10.32 0.62
CA ASP A 98 -2.14 10.30 0.56
C ASP A 98 -2.69 9.85 1.91
N ARG A 99 -3.20 10.82 2.69
CA ARG A 99 -3.80 10.56 4.01
C ARG A 99 -5.26 10.11 3.93
N ALA A 100 -5.88 10.26 2.76
CA ALA A 100 -7.26 9.86 2.52
C ALA A 100 -7.36 8.43 1.97
N ALA A 101 -6.24 7.82 1.60
CA ALA A 101 -6.21 6.43 1.18
C ALA A 101 -6.67 5.52 2.33
N ASP A 102 -7.71 4.75 2.09
CA ASP A 102 -8.23 3.75 3.03
C ASP A 102 -7.70 2.33 2.74
N ARG A 103 -7.25 2.09 1.49
CA ARG A 103 -6.69 0.82 1.03
C ARG A 103 -5.54 1.02 0.08
N PHE A 104 -4.48 0.23 0.27
CA PHE A 104 -3.41 0.02 -0.70
C PHE A 104 -3.77 -1.16 -1.62
N GLU A 105 -3.47 -1.06 -2.93
CA GLU A 105 -3.87 -2.04 -3.97
C GLU A 105 -5.38 -2.41 -3.94
N LYS A 106 -6.22 -1.53 -3.40
CA LYS A 106 -7.64 -1.80 -3.12
C LYS A 106 -7.90 -3.03 -2.23
N GLN A 107 -6.89 -3.61 -1.67
CA GLN A 107 -6.92 -4.82 -0.86
C GLN A 107 -6.57 -4.53 0.60
N TYR A 108 -5.40 -3.96 0.88
CA TYR A 108 -4.85 -3.83 2.22
C TYR A 108 -5.35 -2.54 2.91
N PRO A 109 -6.04 -2.64 4.06
CA PRO A 109 -6.43 -1.44 4.81
C PRO A 109 -5.20 -0.62 5.22
N VAL A 110 -5.24 0.68 4.98
CA VAL A 110 -4.17 1.62 5.39
C VAL A 110 -4.78 2.76 6.21
N PRO A 111 -5.16 2.52 7.45
CA PRO A 111 -5.87 3.51 8.28
C PRO A 111 -5.05 4.77 8.56
N ARG A 112 -3.74 4.73 8.33
CA ARG A 112 -2.82 5.88 8.42
C ARG A 112 -2.51 6.49 7.05
N GLY A 113 -3.24 6.13 5.98
CA GLY A 113 -2.94 6.53 4.61
C GLY A 113 -1.71 5.82 4.05
N MET A 114 -1.14 6.38 2.97
CA MET A 114 0.04 5.82 2.29
C MET A 114 1.00 6.93 1.88
N SER A 115 2.29 6.68 1.94
CA SER A 115 3.32 7.56 1.38
C SER A 115 3.80 7.00 0.04
N PHE A 116 4.00 7.89 -0.92
CA PHE A 116 4.57 7.59 -2.23
C PHE A 116 5.83 8.42 -2.39
N ASN A 117 6.98 7.76 -2.24
CA ASN A 117 8.27 8.43 -2.20
C ASN A 117 8.86 8.53 -3.60
N SER A 118 9.45 9.66 -3.89
CA SER A 118 10.26 9.90 -5.07
C SER A 118 11.41 10.81 -4.67
N TYR A 119 12.53 10.68 -5.36
CA TYR A 119 13.75 11.40 -4.98
C TYR A 119 14.37 12.12 -6.18
N LEU A 120 14.92 13.29 -5.95
CA LEU A 120 15.62 14.07 -6.97
C LEU A 120 17.08 14.27 -6.56
N LEU A 121 17.98 13.89 -7.44
CA LEU A 121 19.40 14.21 -7.36
C LEU A 121 19.68 15.46 -8.18
N LEU A 122 20.22 16.49 -7.54
CA LEU A 122 20.64 17.75 -8.14
C LEU A 122 22.18 17.81 -8.28
N ASP A 123 22.69 17.11 -9.28
CA ASP A 123 24.11 17.17 -9.65
C ASP A 123 24.27 17.98 -10.96
N ARG A 124 25.40 17.86 -11.68
CA ARG A 124 25.57 18.46 -13.01
C ARG A 124 24.46 17.99 -13.97
N GLN A 125 24.14 16.73 -13.95
CA GLN A 125 22.92 16.16 -14.52
C GLN A 125 21.93 15.85 -13.41
N THR A 126 20.66 16.17 -13.63
CA THR A 126 19.61 15.94 -12.68
C THR A 126 18.96 14.57 -12.91
N VAL A 127 18.71 13.84 -11.83
CA VAL A 127 18.11 12.50 -11.91
C VAL A 127 16.93 12.39 -10.96
N LEU A 128 15.77 12.08 -11.51
CA LEU A 128 14.58 11.72 -10.74
C LEU A 128 14.54 10.20 -10.57
N PHE A 129 14.28 9.71 -9.36
CA PHE A 129 14.10 8.30 -9.05
C PHE A 129 12.62 8.04 -8.79
N ASP A 130 11.99 7.29 -9.69
CA ASP A 130 10.57 6.96 -9.76
C ASP A 130 9.64 8.18 -9.75
N THR A 131 8.37 7.91 -9.88
CA THR A 131 7.30 8.89 -9.74
C THR A 131 6.36 8.47 -8.62
N VAL A 132 5.10 8.89 -8.63
CA VAL A 132 4.14 8.65 -7.55
C VAL A 132 2.78 8.23 -8.10
N ASP A 133 1.92 7.78 -7.20
CA ASP A 133 0.51 7.51 -7.47
C ASP A 133 -0.22 8.75 -7.99
N GLN A 134 -1.27 8.49 -8.74
CA GLN A 134 -2.13 9.52 -9.33
C GLN A 134 -2.77 10.43 -8.26
N SER A 135 -3.07 9.91 -7.07
CA SER A 135 -3.72 10.64 -5.98
C SER A 135 -2.89 11.81 -5.46
N VAL A 136 -1.56 11.69 -5.51
CA VAL A 136 -0.63 12.73 -5.00
C VAL A 136 0.17 13.43 -6.11
N ARG A 137 -0.18 13.18 -7.37
CA ARG A 137 0.51 13.71 -8.57
C ARG A 137 0.75 15.22 -8.50
N GLU A 138 -0.24 15.99 -8.12
CA GLU A 138 -0.18 17.46 -8.14
C GLU A 138 0.86 18.01 -7.16
N VAL A 139 0.90 17.43 -5.94
CA VAL A 139 1.88 17.81 -4.91
C VAL A 139 3.28 17.43 -5.37
N PHE A 140 3.46 16.23 -5.88
CA PHE A 140 4.73 15.74 -6.40
C PHE A 140 5.27 16.63 -7.54
N LEU A 141 4.45 16.94 -8.54
CA LEU A 141 4.86 17.76 -9.68
C LEU A 141 5.25 19.16 -9.23
N ARG A 142 4.51 19.77 -8.30
CA ARG A 142 4.84 21.08 -7.72
C ARG A 142 6.17 21.05 -6.97
N ASN A 143 6.41 20.01 -6.16
CA ASN A 143 7.69 19.83 -5.48
C ASN A 143 8.85 19.75 -6.47
N LEU A 144 8.67 18.98 -7.54
CA LEU A 144 9.68 18.78 -8.58
C LEU A 144 9.95 20.07 -9.36
N GLU A 145 8.91 20.78 -9.80
CA GLU A 145 9.03 22.06 -10.51
C GLU A 145 9.72 23.12 -9.65
N THR A 146 9.30 23.25 -8.39
CA THR A 146 9.88 24.24 -7.48
C THR A 146 11.37 23.96 -7.22
N LEU A 147 11.74 22.71 -7.02
CA LEU A 147 13.12 22.34 -6.70
C LEU A 147 14.04 22.40 -7.94
N LEU A 148 13.53 22.06 -9.12
CA LEU A 148 14.27 22.18 -10.38
C LEU A 148 14.49 23.64 -10.77
N GLY A 149 13.49 24.51 -10.54
CA GLY A 149 13.52 25.88 -11.05
C GLY A 149 13.77 25.91 -12.56
N GLU A 150 14.80 26.62 -13.01
CA GLU A 150 15.20 26.70 -14.42
C GLU A 150 16.05 25.51 -14.90
N ARG A 151 16.43 24.59 -14.00
CA ARG A 151 17.20 23.41 -14.38
C ARG A 151 16.32 22.45 -15.17
N ARG A 152 16.91 21.80 -16.15
CA ARG A 152 16.21 20.73 -16.87
C ARG A 152 16.27 19.43 -16.06
N LEU A 153 15.29 18.57 -16.22
CA LEU A 153 15.37 17.19 -15.78
C LEU A 153 16.08 16.36 -16.87
N ASP A 154 17.24 15.77 -16.55
CA ASP A 154 18.02 15.00 -17.53
C ASP A 154 17.57 13.54 -17.60
N PHE A 155 17.36 12.90 -16.44
CA PHE A 155 17.01 11.49 -16.38
C PHE A 155 15.87 11.22 -15.42
N LEU A 156 15.05 10.22 -15.77
CA LEU A 156 14.09 9.54 -14.90
C LEU A 156 14.51 8.08 -14.80
N VAL A 157 14.98 7.66 -13.64
CA VAL A 157 15.22 6.25 -13.33
C VAL A 157 13.91 5.62 -12.88
N ILE A 158 13.51 4.54 -13.54
CA ILE A 158 12.29 3.78 -13.23
C ILE A 158 12.74 2.46 -12.60
N HIS A 159 12.58 2.35 -11.29
CA HIS A 159 12.91 1.12 -10.57
C HIS A 159 11.80 0.10 -10.69
N HIS A 160 10.54 0.56 -10.70
CA HIS A 160 9.35 -0.27 -10.63
C HIS A 160 8.20 0.30 -11.47
N MET A 161 7.40 -0.59 -12.04
CA MET A 161 6.32 -0.23 -12.98
C MET A 161 4.92 -0.38 -12.39
N GLU A 162 4.80 -0.67 -11.10
CA GLU A 162 3.51 -0.63 -10.44
C GLU A 162 2.91 0.79 -10.50
N PRO A 163 1.58 0.93 -10.75
CA PRO A 163 0.97 2.24 -11.00
C PRO A 163 1.16 3.27 -9.90
N ASP A 164 1.33 2.87 -8.66
CA ASP A 164 1.58 3.78 -7.54
C ASP A 164 2.96 4.47 -7.57
N HIS A 165 3.88 3.97 -8.42
CA HIS A 165 5.16 4.60 -8.76
C HIS A 165 5.26 4.99 -10.23
N ALA A 166 4.40 4.45 -11.08
CA ALA A 166 4.49 4.63 -12.52
C ALA A 166 3.41 5.56 -13.11
N ALA A 167 2.31 5.81 -12.40
CA ALA A 167 1.15 6.54 -12.95
C ALA A 167 1.51 7.95 -13.46
N THR A 168 2.50 8.60 -12.87
CA THR A 168 2.88 9.98 -13.22
C THR A 168 4.03 10.05 -14.25
N ILE A 169 4.61 8.92 -14.67
CA ILE A 169 5.74 8.88 -15.64
C ILE A 169 5.42 9.63 -16.94
N ALA A 170 4.25 9.37 -17.53
CA ALA A 170 3.87 10.00 -18.80
C ALA A 170 3.80 11.53 -18.68
N GLU A 171 3.29 12.04 -17.55
CA GLU A 171 3.19 13.46 -17.29
C GLU A 171 4.58 14.10 -17.09
N VAL A 172 5.46 13.45 -16.31
CA VAL A 172 6.86 13.89 -16.13
C VAL A 172 7.56 13.98 -17.49
N LEU A 173 7.49 12.93 -18.30
CA LEU A 173 8.13 12.93 -19.62
C LEU A 173 7.50 13.94 -20.58
N ARG A 174 6.22 14.28 -20.43
CA ARG A 174 5.57 15.35 -21.23
C ARG A 174 6.05 16.74 -20.82
N ARG A 175 6.15 17.02 -19.50
CA ARG A 175 6.60 18.33 -18.97
C ARG A 175 8.08 18.57 -19.25
N TRP A 176 8.91 17.53 -19.14
CA TRP A 176 10.33 17.60 -19.45
C TRP A 176 10.65 16.75 -20.69
N PRO A 177 10.41 17.28 -21.91
CA PRO A 177 10.51 16.52 -23.16
C PRO A 177 11.94 16.07 -23.49
N LYS A 178 12.96 16.67 -22.89
CA LYS A 178 14.37 16.27 -23.03
C LYS A 178 14.81 15.24 -21.99
N CYS A 179 13.96 14.93 -21.01
CA CYS A 179 14.23 13.89 -20.01
C CYS A 179 14.27 12.52 -20.67
N GLN A 180 15.30 11.75 -20.37
CA GLN A 180 15.46 10.38 -20.82
C GLN A 180 15.10 9.40 -19.69
N ALA A 181 14.18 8.49 -19.93
CA ALA A 181 13.89 7.42 -18.98
C ALA A 181 14.99 6.36 -19.02
N ILE A 182 15.35 5.81 -17.86
CA ILE A 182 16.33 4.72 -17.68
C ILE A 182 15.62 3.61 -16.92
N CYS A 183 15.61 2.40 -17.46
CA CYS A 183 14.91 1.28 -16.85
C CYS A 183 15.44 -0.07 -17.33
N THR A 184 14.99 -1.15 -16.71
CA THR A 184 15.26 -2.51 -17.18
C THR A 184 14.51 -2.81 -18.49
N PRO A 185 14.92 -3.82 -19.28
CA PRO A 185 14.15 -4.25 -20.46
C PRO A 185 12.72 -4.66 -20.13
N GLY A 186 12.50 -5.28 -18.94
CA GLY A 186 11.17 -5.63 -18.44
C GLY A 186 10.30 -4.41 -18.21
N ALA A 187 10.82 -3.41 -17.51
CA ALA A 187 10.14 -2.15 -17.25
C ALA A 187 9.81 -1.38 -18.53
N LYS A 188 10.74 -1.36 -19.51
CA LYS A 188 10.47 -0.75 -20.83
C LYS A 188 9.32 -1.41 -21.58
N LYS A 189 9.23 -2.74 -21.51
CA LYS A 189 8.09 -3.47 -22.08
C LYS A 189 6.79 -3.04 -21.40
N MET A 190 6.76 -2.99 -20.08
CA MET A 190 5.59 -2.56 -19.31
C MET A 190 5.25 -1.09 -19.56
N LEU A 191 6.24 -0.22 -19.69
CA LEU A 191 6.05 1.18 -20.08
C LEU A 191 5.28 1.29 -21.41
N GLY A 192 5.62 0.43 -22.38
CA GLY A 192 4.88 0.33 -23.64
C GLY A 192 3.46 -0.19 -23.50
N GLN A 193 3.21 -1.07 -22.53
CA GLN A 193 1.87 -1.60 -22.24
C GLN A 193 0.98 -0.56 -21.56
N PHE A 194 1.51 0.19 -20.61
CA PHE A 194 0.75 1.23 -19.88
C PHE A 194 0.55 2.51 -20.70
N PHE A 195 1.59 2.98 -21.41
CA PHE A 195 1.60 4.32 -22.00
C PHE A 195 1.81 4.34 -23.51
N GLY A 196 1.91 3.19 -24.12
CA GLY A 196 2.08 3.04 -25.56
C GLY A 196 3.53 3.07 -26.07
N PRO A 197 3.76 2.60 -27.30
CA PRO A 197 5.10 2.35 -27.83
C PRO A 197 5.93 3.62 -28.04
N GLN A 198 5.30 4.78 -28.22
CA GLN A 198 6.01 6.04 -28.43
C GLN A 198 6.74 6.49 -27.16
N LEU A 199 6.11 6.28 -25.97
CA LEU A 199 6.75 6.62 -24.73
C LEU A 199 7.86 5.61 -24.39
N ALA A 200 7.65 4.32 -24.64
CA ALA A 200 8.68 3.29 -24.47
C ALA A 200 9.96 3.53 -25.29
N LYS A 201 9.85 4.15 -26.49
CA LYS A 201 11.03 4.52 -27.30
C LYS A 201 11.91 5.57 -26.62
N ARG A 202 11.39 6.33 -25.66
CA ARG A 202 12.16 7.33 -24.89
C ARG A 202 12.92 6.70 -23.72
N ALA A 203 12.70 5.41 -23.44
CA ALA A 203 13.39 4.70 -22.38
C ALA A 203 14.65 4.01 -22.92
N GLN A 204 15.76 4.29 -22.26
CA GLN A 204 17.02 3.58 -22.45
C GLN A 204 17.06 2.39 -21.50
N GLU A 205 17.34 1.23 -22.07
CA GLU A 205 17.56 0.00 -21.28
C GLU A 205 18.92 0.02 -20.61
N ILE A 206 18.94 -0.36 -19.33
CA ILE A 206 20.18 -0.50 -18.56
C ILE A 206 20.38 -1.96 -18.14
N ARG A 207 21.66 -2.39 -18.08
CA ARG A 207 22.04 -3.73 -17.65
C ARG A 207 22.44 -3.75 -16.19
N ASP A 208 22.31 -4.91 -15.57
CA ASP A 208 22.76 -5.15 -14.19
C ASP A 208 24.25 -4.79 -14.00
N GLY A 209 24.58 -4.08 -12.95
CA GLY A 209 25.94 -3.67 -12.60
C GLY A 209 26.52 -2.48 -13.37
N VAL A 210 25.81 -1.94 -14.37
CA VAL A 210 26.27 -0.74 -15.09
C VAL A 210 26.25 0.47 -14.19
N SER A 211 27.20 1.38 -14.39
CA SER A 211 27.28 2.64 -13.66
C SER A 211 27.15 3.85 -14.59
N MET A 212 26.58 4.92 -14.06
CA MET A 212 26.39 6.22 -14.72
C MET A 212 27.00 7.33 -13.86
N LEU A 213 27.75 8.23 -14.48
CA LEU A 213 28.30 9.41 -13.84
C LEU A 213 27.41 10.62 -14.15
N THR A 214 26.89 11.29 -13.12
CA THR A 214 26.00 12.48 -13.30
C THR A 214 26.70 13.81 -13.14
N GLY A 215 27.91 13.77 -12.65
CA GLY A 215 28.79 14.92 -12.35
C GLY A 215 29.78 14.48 -11.28
N LYS A 216 29.43 14.63 -10.01
CA LYS A 216 30.18 14.07 -8.89
C LYS A 216 29.61 12.72 -8.41
N HIS A 217 28.35 12.43 -8.69
CA HIS A 217 27.71 11.19 -8.25
C HIS A 217 27.92 10.04 -9.24
N VAL A 218 28.13 8.84 -8.70
CA VAL A 218 28.29 7.59 -9.45
C VAL A 218 27.16 6.65 -9.07
N LEU A 219 26.17 6.56 -9.96
CA LEU A 219 25.01 5.69 -9.80
C LEU A 219 25.30 4.32 -10.39
N SER A 220 25.10 3.26 -9.65
CA SER A 220 25.17 1.87 -10.15
C SER A 220 23.81 1.20 -10.04
N PHE A 221 23.41 0.48 -11.11
CA PHE A 221 22.07 -0.11 -11.25
C PHE A 221 22.17 -1.62 -11.03
N HIS A 222 21.28 -2.16 -10.20
CA HIS A 222 21.30 -3.57 -9.83
C HIS A 222 19.90 -4.16 -9.96
N ASN A 223 19.75 -5.24 -10.74
CA ASN A 223 18.50 -5.94 -10.86
C ASN A 223 18.10 -6.62 -9.55
N ALA A 224 16.84 -6.48 -9.19
CA ALA A 224 16.22 -7.11 -8.02
C ALA A 224 14.89 -7.81 -8.43
N PRO A 225 14.94 -8.76 -9.39
CA PRO A 225 13.74 -9.36 -9.95
C PRO A 225 12.93 -10.05 -8.85
N MET A 226 11.60 -9.92 -8.92
CA MET A 226 10.65 -10.43 -7.94
C MET A 226 10.77 -9.82 -6.54
N VAL A 227 11.33 -8.60 -6.43
CA VAL A 227 11.24 -7.81 -5.19
C VAL A 227 10.47 -6.50 -5.49
N HIS A 228 9.07 -6.51 -5.74
CA HIS A 228 8.34 -7.79 -5.76
C HIS A 228 7.85 -8.17 -7.19
N TRP A 229 8.09 -7.37 -8.22
CA TRP A 229 7.78 -7.67 -9.62
C TRP A 229 9.05 -8.08 -10.39
N PRO A 230 8.90 -8.72 -11.58
CA PRO A 230 10.03 -9.30 -12.31
C PRO A 230 11.00 -8.28 -12.90
N GLU A 231 10.56 -7.03 -13.13
CA GLU A 231 11.34 -5.98 -13.78
C GLU A 231 12.09 -5.08 -12.80
N VAL A 232 11.91 -5.27 -11.50
CA VAL A 232 12.45 -4.38 -10.46
C VAL A 232 13.97 -4.30 -10.52
N MET A 233 14.48 -3.08 -10.37
CA MET A 233 15.89 -2.79 -10.11
C MET A 233 16.02 -1.83 -8.91
N VAL A 234 17.22 -1.71 -8.37
CA VAL A 234 17.59 -0.73 -7.37
C VAL A 234 18.79 0.07 -7.86
N THR A 235 18.95 1.29 -7.36
CA THR A 235 20.12 2.12 -7.68
C THR A 235 20.93 2.40 -6.43
N TYR A 236 22.24 2.17 -6.50
CA TYR A 236 23.15 2.53 -5.46
C TYR A 236 24.03 3.72 -5.90
N ASP A 237 23.91 4.83 -5.18
CA ASP A 237 24.80 5.97 -5.34
C ASP A 237 26.06 5.77 -4.49
N ARG A 238 27.17 5.53 -5.15
CA ARG A 238 28.48 5.27 -4.49
C ARG A 238 29.04 6.51 -3.80
N THR A 239 28.66 7.69 -4.27
CA THR A 239 29.19 8.97 -3.75
C THR A 239 28.58 9.32 -2.40
N SER A 240 27.27 9.20 -2.27
CA SER A 240 26.53 9.46 -1.03
C SER A 240 26.27 8.22 -0.18
N GLU A 241 26.69 7.04 -0.66
CA GLU A 241 26.42 5.74 -0.03
C GLU A 241 24.93 5.49 0.21
N THR A 242 24.08 5.91 -0.76
CA THR A 242 22.62 5.84 -0.69
C THR A 242 22.07 4.76 -1.62
N LEU A 243 21.26 3.87 -1.07
CA LEU A 243 20.52 2.86 -1.82
C LEU A 243 19.08 3.33 -2.05
N PHE A 244 18.68 3.52 -3.30
CA PHE A 244 17.28 3.66 -3.72
C PHE A 244 16.75 2.27 -3.97
N SER A 245 15.90 1.78 -3.09
CA SER A 245 15.64 0.34 -2.91
C SER A 245 14.36 -0.16 -3.56
N ALA A 246 13.69 0.66 -4.36
CA ALA A 246 12.32 0.40 -4.81
C ALA A 246 11.42 0.10 -3.58
N ASP A 247 10.53 -0.89 -3.66
CA ASP A 247 9.64 -1.26 -2.57
C ASP A 247 10.33 -1.99 -1.41
N ALA A 248 11.54 -2.49 -1.63
CA ALA A 248 12.26 -3.09 -0.53
C ALA A 248 12.50 -2.08 0.60
N PHE A 249 12.29 -2.53 1.84
CA PHE A 249 12.35 -1.72 3.07
C PHE A 249 11.24 -0.67 3.20
N GLY A 250 10.19 -0.77 2.36
CA GLY A 250 9.00 0.04 2.45
C GLY A 250 8.03 -0.41 3.54
N THR A 251 7.08 0.45 3.88
CA THR A 251 6.05 0.22 4.90
C THR A 251 4.72 0.85 4.52
N PHE A 252 3.63 0.34 5.06
CA PHE A 252 2.34 1.04 5.00
C PHE A 252 2.35 2.26 5.91
N GLY A 253 1.64 3.31 5.51
CA GLY A 253 1.42 4.51 6.28
C GLY A 253 1.91 5.80 5.60
N ALA A 254 1.20 6.88 5.86
CA ALA A 254 1.58 8.23 5.45
C ALA A 254 2.65 8.81 6.38
N LEU A 255 3.56 9.61 5.85
CA LEU A 255 4.53 10.35 6.63
C LEU A 255 3.90 11.59 7.29
N ASP A 256 4.09 11.75 8.61
CA ASP A 256 3.54 12.85 9.42
C ASP A 256 4.52 14.03 9.59
N GLY A 257 5.32 14.31 8.55
CA GLY A 257 6.33 15.37 8.59
C GLY A 257 7.72 14.88 8.97
N ASN A 258 7.88 13.80 9.70
CA ASN A 258 9.17 13.13 9.91
C ASN A 258 9.51 12.27 8.70
N LEU A 259 10.66 12.53 8.09
CA LEU A 259 11.10 11.85 6.87
C LEU A 259 11.96 10.62 7.17
N PHE A 260 12.63 10.59 8.32
CA PHE A 260 13.62 9.57 8.64
C PHE A 260 13.18 8.63 9.74
N ALA A 261 13.58 7.38 9.66
CA ALA A 261 13.24 6.33 10.62
C ALA A 261 13.73 6.63 12.05
N ASP A 262 14.85 7.34 12.20
CA ASP A 262 15.38 7.81 13.49
C ASP A 262 14.57 8.97 14.12
N GLN A 263 13.58 9.49 13.42
CA GLN A 263 12.72 10.59 13.88
C GLN A 263 11.31 10.13 14.28
N VAL A 264 11.00 8.86 14.09
CA VAL A 264 9.67 8.30 14.39
C VAL A 264 9.78 7.24 15.50
N ASN A 265 8.65 6.90 16.11
CA ASN A 265 8.61 5.76 17.02
C ASN A 265 8.65 4.46 16.21
N LEU A 266 9.81 3.82 16.13
CA LEU A 266 10.00 2.60 15.35
C LEU A 266 9.08 1.44 15.79
N SER A 267 8.63 1.39 17.05
CA SER A 267 7.71 0.34 17.49
C SER A 267 6.36 0.41 16.77
N ASP A 268 5.89 1.63 16.51
CA ASP A 268 4.61 1.86 15.82
C ASP A 268 4.70 1.60 14.30
N TRP A 269 5.89 1.74 13.74
CA TRP A 269 6.15 1.49 12.32
C TRP A 269 6.49 0.03 12.03
N MET A 270 7.23 -0.63 12.91
CA MET A 270 7.74 -2.00 12.69
C MET A 270 6.62 -3.03 12.44
N ASP A 271 5.44 -2.85 13.05
CA ASP A 271 4.30 -3.73 12.79
C ASP A 271 3.75 -3.51 11.36
N GLU A 272 3.75 -2.26 10.89
CA GLU A 272 3.36 -1.93 9.51
C GLU A 272 4.47 -2.31 8.50
N ASP A 273 5.77 -2.18 8.85
CA ASP A 273 6.89 -2.69 8.05
C ASP A 273 6.75 -4.20 7.83
N ARG A 274 6.48 -4.95 8.92
CA ARG A 274 6.25 -6.40 8.84
C ARG A 274 5.02 -6.70 7.98
N ARG A 275 3.93 -5.96 8.20
CA ARG A 275 2.67 -6.16 7.46
C ARG A 275 2.84 -5.86 5.98
N TYR A 276 3.57 -4.81 5.63
CA TYR A 276 3.94 -4.49 4.25
C TYR A 276 4.77 -5.63 3.65
N TYR A 277 5.90 -5.96 4.27
CA TYR A 277 6.78 -7.03 3.77
C TYR A 277 6.02 -8.34 3.55
N THR A 278 5.28 -8.81 4.54
CA THR A 278 4.66 -10.14 4.51
C THR A 278 3.55 -10.24 3.46
N ASN A 279 2.85 -9.15 3.18
CA ASN A 279 1.74 -9.14 2.24
C ASN A 279 2.17 -8.77 0.80
N ILE A 280 3.18 -7.94 0.63
CA ILE A 280 3.66 -7.49 -0.68
C ILE A 280 4.82 -8.35 -1.19
N VAL A 281 5.80 -8.62 -0.34
CA VAL A 281 7.05 -9.29 -0.72
C VAL A 281 7.15 -10.72 -0.20
N GLY A 282 6.33 -11.12 0.78
CA GLY A 282 6.49 -12.33 1.60
C GLY A 282 6.71 -13.64 0.84
N LYS A 283 6.07 -13.81 -0.32
CA LYS A 283 6.25 -14.97 -1.20
C LYS A 283 7.67 -15.11 -1.76
N TYR A 284 8.38 -13.99 -1.88
CA TYR A 284 9.62 -13.89 -2.64
C TYR A 284 10.88 -13.86 -1.75
N GLY A 285 10.91 -14.64 -0.69
CA GLY A 285 12.03 -14.70 0.26
C GLY A 285 13.39 -14.96 -0.40
N GLY A 286 13.46 -15.90 -1.37
CA GLY A 286 14.69 -16.18 -2.12
C GLY A 286 15.24 -14.97 -2.89
N PRO A 287 14.45 -14.30 -3.73
CA PRO A 287 14.81 -13.02 -4.36
C PRO A 287 15.28 -11.95 -3.38
N VAL A 288 14.60 -11.78 -2.23
CA VAL A 288 15.03 -10.85 -1.19
C VAL A 288 16.40 -11.21 -0.63
N GLN A 289 16.68 -12.50 -0.38
CA GLN A 289 18.01 -12.96 0.06
C GLN A 289 19.11 -12.61 -0.96
N GLN A 290 18.82 -12.73 -2.27
CA GLN A 290 19.76 -12.31 -3.32
C GLN A 290 20.00 -10.80 -3.31
N LEU A 291 18.95 -9.98 -3.09
CA LEU A 291 19.10 -8.54 -2.94
C LEU A 291 19.95 -8.19 -1.71
N LEU A 292 19.67 -8.81 -0.56
CA LEU A 292 20.45 -8.61 0.67
C LEU A 292 21.92 -9.00 0.48
N GLN A 293 22.19 -10.08 -0.26
CA GLN A 293 23.55 -10.49 -0.59
C GLN A 293 24.26 -9.46 -1.49
N LYS A 294 23.59 -8.90 -2.50
CA LYS A 294 24.16 -7.80 -3.30
C LYS A 294 24.42 -6.57 -2.43
N ALA A 295 23.45 -6.18 -1.61
CA ALA A 295 23.56 -5.03 -0.73
C ALA A 295 24.69 -5.16 0.31
N SER A 296 25.00 -6.37 0.77
CA SER A 296 26.11 -6.62 1.72
C SER A 296 27.52 -6.31 1.15
N GLN A 297 27.63 -6.15 -0.17
CA GLN A 297 28.86 -5.75 -0.85
C GLN A 297 28.98 -4.23 -1.02
N MET A 298 27.99 -3.47 -0.55
CA MET A 298 27.90 -2.02 -0.68
C MET A 298 28.07 -1.37 0.69
N SER A 299 28.77 -0.23 0.74
CA SER A 299 28.83 0.61 1.93
C SER A 299 27.58 1.47 1.99
N ILE A 300 26.50 0.98 2.58
CA ILE A 300 25.21 1.68 2.61
C ILE A 300 25.10 2.49 3.89
N ARG A 301 24.94 3.80 3.74
CA ARG A 301 24.60 4.74 4.83
C ARG A 301 23.12 5.07 4.91
N ARG A 302 22.40 5.00 3.76
CA ARG A 302 20.99 5.34 3.67
C ARG A 302 20.27 4.36 2.79
N ILE A 303 19.03 4.06 3.15
CA ILE A 303 18.10 3.35 2.29
C ILE A 303 16.90 4.26 2.06
N CYS A 304 16.60 4.52 0.79
CA CYS A 304 15.52 5.36 0.31
C CYS A 304 14.44 4.48 -0.35
N PRO A 305 13.44 3.98 0.40
CA PRO A 305 12.38 3.14 -0.14
C PRO A 305 11.31 3.98 -0.83
N LEU A 306 10.46 3.35 -1.64
CA LEU A 306 9.34 4.01 -2.31
C LEU A 306 8.13 4.27 -1.38
N HIS A 307 8.12 3.67 -0.18
CA HIS A 307 7.12 3.90 0.86
C HIS A 307 7.76 4.04 2.24
N GLY A 308 7.16 4.87 3.08
CA GLY A 308 7.56 5.01 4.49
C GLY A 308 8.83 5.82 4.72
N PRO A 309 9.39 5.77 5.94
CA PRO A 309 10.55 6.56 6.33
C PRO A 309 11.85 6.12 5.64
N ILE A 310 12.75 7.10 5.44
CA ILE A 310 14.12 6.85 4.97
C ILE A 310 14.97 6.35 6.13
N TRP A 311 15.70 5.27 5.91
CA TRP A 311 16.63 4.73 6.88
C TRP A 311 18.02 5.35 6.70
N ARG A 312 18.57 5.96 7.76
CA ARG A 312 19.91 6.56 7.78
C ARG A 312 20.73 6.28 9.05
N GLN A 313 20.09 5.72 10.06
CA GLN A 313 20.72 5.24 11.29
C GLN A 313 20.16 3.84 11.58
N ASP A 314 20.91 3.07 12.36
CA ASP A 314 20.49 1.74 12.83
C ASP A 314 19.96 0.81 11.74
N LEU A 315 20.55 0.87 10.53
CA LEU A 315 20.14 0.04 9.39
C LEU A 315 20.10 -1.45 9.73
N GLY A 316 20.91 -1.89 10.71
CA GLY A 316 20.91 -3.26 11.20
C GLY A 316 19.54 -3.74 11.68
N VAL A 317 18.69 -2.85 12.19
CA VAL A 317 17.36 -3.18 12.67
C VAL A 317 16.49 -3.71 11.53
N ILE A 318 16.32 -2.95 10.46
CA ILE A 318 15.47 -3.36 9.33
C ILE A 318 16.12 -4.48 8.52
N LEU A 319 17.44 -4.48 8.36
CA LEU A 319 18.18 -5.56 7.68
C LEU A 319 18.04 -6.91 8.40
N ASP A 320 18.07 -6.94 9.75
CA ASP A 320 17.81 -8.15 10.53
C ASP A 320 16.38 -8.66 10.34
N LYS A 321 15.41 -7.75 10.33
CA LYS A 321 13.99 -8.09 10.05
C LYS A 321 13.82 -8.69 8.66
N TYR A 322 14.34 -8.03 7.64
CA TYR A 322 14.29 -8.53 6.26
C TYR A 322 14.96 -9.90 6.10
N ARG A 323 16.10 -10.12 6.79
CA ARG A 323 16.75 -11.44 6.81
C ARG A 323 15.85 -12.51 7.43
N LYS A 324 15.23 -12.24 8.59
CA LYS A 324 14.31 -13.17 9.26
C LYS A 324 13.07 -13.44 8.41
N TRP A 325 12.43 -12.39 7.92
CA TRP A 325 11.20 -12.54 7.13
C TRP A 325 11.44 -13.31 5.83
N SER A 326 12.54 -13.03 5.13
CA SER A 326 12.88 -13.67 3.85
C SER A 326 13.39 -15.11 3.98
N THR A 327 13.88 -15.51 5.15
CA THR A 327 14.17 -16.91 5.49
C THR A 327 13.02 -17.60 6.21
N TYR A 328 11.89 -16.91 6.38
CA TYR A 328 10.73 -17.38 7.14
C TYR A 328 11.08 -17.80 8.58
N THR A 329 12.11 -17.16 9.14
CA THR A 329 12.50 -17.37 10.54
C THR A 329 11.60 -16.50 11.43
N PRO A 330 10.92 -17.08 12.44
CA PRO A 330 10.12 -16.29 13.35
C PRO A 330 10.97 -15.26 14.11
N GLU A 331 10.38 -14.11 14.41
CA GLU A 331 11.05 -13.12 15.24
C GLU A 331 11.06 -13.53 16.71
N GLU A 332 10.04 -14.22 17.14
CA GLU A 332 9.78 -14.54 18.53
C GLU A 332 9.28 -15.98 18.72
N LYS A 333 9.68 -16.61 19.82
CA LYS A 333 9.10 -17.87 20.32
C LYS A 333 7.81 -17.55 21.10
N SER A 334 6.73 -17.32 20.38
CA SER A 334 5.42 -16.97 20.92
C SER A 334 4.29 -17.56 20.07
N VAL A 335 3.03 -17.32 20.45
CA VAL A 335 1.85 -17.94 19.84
C VAL A 335 0.88 -16.88 19.32
N VAL A 336 0.40 -17.05 18.09
CA VAL A 336 -0.83 -16.40 17.63
C VAL A 336 -1.95 -17.43 17.53
N ILE A 337 -3.10 -17.11 18.09
CA ILE A 337 -4.33 -17.93 18.03
C ILE A 337 -5.28 -17.20 17.06
N ALA A 338 -5.35 -17.68 15.83
CA ALA A 338 -6.28 -17.21 14.83
C ALA A 338 -7.55 -18.07 14.88
N TYR A 339 -8.69 -17.45 15.15
CA TYR A 339 -9.92 -18.18 15.30
C TYR A 339 -11.09 -17.61 14.49
N ALA A 340 -12.04 -18.49 14.18
CA ALA A 340 -13.34 -18.15 13.62
C ALA A 340 -14.45 -18.74 14.50
N SER A 341 -15.29 -17.88 15.07
CA SER A 341 -16.34 -18.26 16.01
C SER A 341 -17.66 -17.62 15.65
N ILE A 342 -18.76 -18.39 15.59
CA ILE A 342 -20.09 -17.87 15.24
C ILE A 342 -20.80 -17.28 16.48
N TYR A 343 -20.84 -18.04 17.58
CA TYR A 343 -21.57 -17.67 18.81
C TYR A 343 -20.67 -17.59 20.05
N GLY A 344 -19.34 -17.39 19.87
CA GLY A 344 -18.40 -17.19 20.97
C GLY A 344 -17.87 -18.49 21.64
N ASN A 345 -18.41 -19.69 21.35
CA ASN A 345 -17.97 -20.91 22.03
C ASN A 345 -16.56 -21.36 21.63
N THR A 346 -16.17 -21.19 20.37
CA THR A 346 -14.80 -21.45 19.91
C THR A 346 -13.85 -20.39 20.47
N GLU A 347 -14.26 -19.13 20.48
CA GLU A 347 -13.53 -18.02 21.10
C GLU A 347 -13.25 -18.28 22.58
N LEU A 348 -14.27 -18.72 23.35
CA LEU A 348 -14.09 -19.07 24.76
C LEU A 348 -13.00 -20.10 24.99
N ALA A 349 -12.94 -21.13 24.13
CA ALA A 349 -11.89 -22.14 24.22
C ALA A 349 -10.51 -21.58 23.85
N CYS A 350 -10.44 -20.66 22.86
CA CYS A 350 -9.21 -19.95 22.51
C CYS A 350 -8.72 -19.06 23.64
N GLN A 351 -9.62 -18.34 24.32
CA GLN A 351 -9.30 -17.53 25.49
C GLN A 351 -8.78 -18.41 26.66
N ALA A 352 -9.41 -19.56 26.91
CA ALA A 352 -8.94 -20.50 27.92
C ALA A 352 -7.53 -21.04 27.59
N LEU A 353 -7.28 -21.43 26.35
CA LEU A 353 -5.95 -21.87 25.91
C LEU A 353 -4.90 -20.75 26.04
N ALA A 354 -5.25 -19.51 25.67
CA ALA A 354 -4.38 -18.36 25.81
C ALA A 354 -3.99 -18.11 27.27
N GLY A 355 -4.95 -18.21 28.20
CA GLY A 355 -4.70 -18.14 29.64
C GLY A 355 -3.74 -19.21 30.10
N ILE A 356 -3.99 -20.46 29.77
CA ILE A 356 -3.12 -21.61 30.10
C ILE A 356 -1.70 -21.41 29.56
N LEU A 357 -1.55 -20.98 28.31
CA LEU A 357 -0.24 -20.71 27.71
C LEU A 357 0.49 -19.60 28.47
N SER A 358 -0.21 -18.51 28.84
CA SER A 358 0.34 -17.41 29.62
C SER A 358 0.80 -17.89 31.01
N ASP A 359 -0.05 -18.64 31.73
CA ASP A 359 0.29 -19.19 33.03
C ASP A 359 1.50 -20.12 32.99
N LYS A 360 1.68 -20.84 31.87
CA LYS A 360 2.85 -21.67 31.60
C LYS A 360 4.08 -20.89 31.10
N GLY A 361 4.02 -19.56 31.04
CA GLY A 361 5.14 -18.67 30.77
C GLY A 361 5.34 -18.27 29.30
N VAL A 362 4.39 -18.56 28.41
CA VAL A 362 4.43 -18.03 27.05
C VAL A 362 4.15 -16.54 27.08
N ARG A 363 5.11 -15.74 26.62
CA ARG A 363 4.96 -14.28 26.55
C ARG A 363 4.25 -13.89 25.26
N ASP A 364 3.46 -12.79 25.33
CA ASP A 364 2.83 -12.15 24.17
C ASP A 364 1.97 -13.12 23.33
N VAL A 365 1.07 -13.86 23.98
CA VAL A 365 0.06 -14.67 23.27
C VAL A 365 -0.95 -13.72 22.64
N LYS A 366 -1.15 -13.81 21.31
CA LYS A 366 -2.06 -12.96 20.56
C LYS A 366 -3.31 -13.73 20.13
N LEU A 367 -4.48 -13.19 20.45
CA LEU A 367 -5.78 -13.69 19.97
C LEU A 367 -6.23 -12.81 18.80
N MET A 368 -6.66 -13.44 17.69
CA MET A 368 -7.12 -12.73 16.49
C MET A 368 -8.37 -13.37 15.92
N ASP A 369 -9.44 -12.60 15.84
CA ASP A 369 -10.74 -13.02 15.29
C ASP A 369 -10.76 -12.78 13.77
N LEU A 370 -10.73 -13.84 12.99
CA LEU A 370 -10.72 -13.80 11.52
C LEU A 370 -11.99 -13.18 10.92
N SER A 371 -13.09 -13.11 11.68
CA SER A 371 -14.32 -12.46 11.23
C SER A 371 -14.30 -10.93 11.39
N ARG A 372 -13.32 -10.39 12.11
CA ARG A 372 -13.17 -8.96 12.40
C ARG A 372 -11.88 -8.37 11.86
N GLU A 373 -10.80 -9.15 11.94
CA GLU A 373 -9.46 -8.70 11.57
C GLU A 373 -9.18 -8.95 10.10
N HIS A 374 -8.69 -7.95 9.39
CA HIS A 374 -8.29 -8.17 8.01
C HIS A 374 -7.12 -9.18 7.96
N PRO A 375 -7.14 -10.15 7.03
CA PRO A 375 -6.12 -11.22 6.98
C PRO A 375 -4.67 -10.73 6.96
N SER A 376 -4.40 -9.53 6.41
CA SER A 376 -3.05 -8.97 6.36
C SER A 376 -2.41 -8.77 7.74
N TYR A 377 -3.19 -8.41 8.76
CA TYR A 377 -2.69 -8.28 10.12
C TYR A 377 -2.38 -9.65 10.71
N VAL A 378 -3.25 -10.64 10.47
CA VAL A 378 -3.06 -12.01 10.98
C VAL A 378 -1.86 -12.69 10.32
N ILE A 379 -1.63 -12.46 9.02
CA ILE A 379 -0.44 -12.92 8.30
C ILE A 379 0.83 -12.31 8.90
N ALA A 380 0.85 -11.00 9.16
CA ALA A 380 1.99 -10.33 9.77
C ALA A 380 2.34 -10.94 11.15
N GLU A 381 1.33 -11.21 11.98
CA GLU A 381 1.51 -11.85 13.28
C GLU A 381 1.95 -13.32 13.16
N ALA A 382 1.48 -14.02 12.14
CA ALA A 382 1.91 -15.38 11.82
C ALA A 382 3.38 -15.43 11.32
N PHE A 383 3.87 -14.40 10.64
CA PHE A 383 5.29 -14.28 10.32
C PHE A 383 6.14 -13.94 11.54
N ARG A 384 5.62 -13.12 12.45
CA ARG A 384 6.31 -12.74 13.69
C ARG A 384 6.55 -13.93 14.62
N ARG A 385 5.53 -14.75 14.83
CA ARG A 385 5.51 -15.78 15.86
C ARG A 385 5.86 -17.17 15.34
N SER A 386 6.47 -17.96 16.20
CA SER A 386 6.88 -19.35 15.86
C SER A 386 5.73 -20.34 15.80
N HIS A 387 4.64 -20.07 16.53
CA HIS A 387 3.52 -21.01 16.68
C HIS A 387 2.19 -20.37 16.33
N LEU A 388 1.36 -21.10 15.61
CA LEU A 388 -0.01 -20.76 15.28
C LEU A 388 -0.97 -21.78 15.92
N VAL A 389 -2.07 -21.28 16.48
CA VAL A 389 -3.23 -22.10 16.77
C VAL A 389 -4.33 -21.67 15.79
N LEU A 390 -4.83 -22.60 15.00
CA LEU A 390 -5.96 -22.40 14.10
C LEU A 390 -7.20 -23.04 14.71
N ALA A 391 -8.20 -22.21 15.04
CA ALA A 391 -9.42 -22.67 15.70
C ALA A 391 -10.65 -22.28 14.87
N SER A 392 -11.45 -23.26 14.48
CA SER A 392 -12.60 -23.01 13.60
C SER A 392 -13.80 -23.86 13.92
N VAL A 393 -14.98 -23.34 13.61
CA VAL A 393 -16.21 -24.11 13.62
C VAL A 393 -16.37 -24.88 12.30
N THR A 394 -17.08 -26.01 12.38
CA THR A 394 -17.62 -26.68 11.20
C THR A 394 -18.86 -25.94 10.71
N TYR A 395 -18.86 -25.54 9.45
CA TYR A 395 -19.93 -24.78 8.82
C TYR A 395 -20.37 -25.45 7.52
N ASN A 396 -21.65 -25.75 7.36
CA ASN A 396 -22.21 -26.42 6.18
C ASN A 396 -21.46 -27.71 5.76
N GLY A 397 -20.99 -28.50 6.74
CA GLY A 397 -20.19 -29.71 6.49
C GLY A 397 -18.77 -29.44 5.98
N GLY A 398 -18.31 -28.20 6.01
CA GLY A 398 -16.98 -27.74 5.61
C GLY A 398 -16.29 -26.89 6.67
N LEU A 399 -15.29 -26.14 6.24
CA LEU A 399 -14.60 -25.17 7.06
C LEU A 399 -15.34 -23.83 7.04
N PHE A 400 -15.23 -23.05 8.10
CA PHE A 400 -15.76 -21.69 8.13
C PHE A 400 -15.02 -20.80 7.10
N PRO A 401 -15.73 -19.99 6.28
CA PRO A 401 -15.13 -19.30 5.14
C PRO A 401 -13.91 -18.44 5.47
N ASP A 402 -13.94 -17.67 6.58
CA ASP A 402 -12.84 -16.79 6.96
C ASP A 402 -11.56 -17.58 7.31
N MET A 403 -11.70 -18.75 7.95
CA MET A 403 -10.57 -19.63 8.24
C MET A 403 -10.02 -20.27 6.95
N GLU A 404 -10.89 -20.70 6.04
CA GLU A 404 -10.48 -21.24 4.75
C GLU A 404 -9.71 -20.18 3.94
N HIS A 405 -10.26 -18.98 3.87
CA HIS A 405 -9.61 -17.84 3.23
C HIS A 405 -8.25 -17.54 3.85
N PHE A 406 -8.16 -17.47 5.18
CA PHE A 406 -6.91 -17.22 5.88
C PHE A 406 -5.82 -18.25 5.56
N ILE A 407 -6.14 -19.54 5.55
CA ILE A 407 -5.16 -20.59 5.21
C ILE A 407 -4.71 -20.44 3.74
N HIS A 408 -5.60 -20.07 2.83
CA HIS A 408 -5.22 -19.76 1.46
C HIS A 408 -4.27 -18.56 1.38
N GLN A 409 -4.52 -17.49 2.16
CA GLN A 409 -3.61 -16.34 2.24
C GLN A 409 -2.23 -16.75 2.79
N MET A 410 -2.17 -17.59 3.83
CA MET A 410 -0.89 -18.13 4.33
C MET A 410 -0.08 -18.81 3.21
N LYS A 411 -0.73 -19.60 2.36
CA LYS A 411 -0.09 -20.27 1.20
C LYS A 411 0.37 -19.27 0.14
N HIS A 412 -0.46 -18.29 -0.19
CA HIS A 412 -0.16 -17.28 -1.21
C HIS A 412 1.06 -16.44 -0.81
N HIS A 413 1.20 -16.09 0.47
CA HIS A 413 2.34 -15.35 0.99
C HIS A 413 3.55 -16.23 1.34
N GLY A 414 3.47 -17.54 1.09
CA GLY A 414 4.57 -18.48 1.27
C GLY A 414 4.94 -18.73 2.75
N LEU A 415 4.02 -18.47 3.70
CA LEU A 415 4.30 -18.67 5.12
C LEU A 415 4.65 -20.12 5.40
N LYS A 416 5.82 -20.34 5.99
CA LYS A 416 6.37 -21.66 6.33
C LYS A 416 7.22 -21.62 7.60
N ASN A 417 7.72 -22.77 8.01
CA ASN A 417 8.53 -22.95 9.21
C ASN A 417 7.78 -22.55 10.49
N ARG A 418 6.47 -22.81 10.55
CA ARG A 418 5.66 -22.60 11.74
C ARG A 418 5.19 -23.94 12.30
N THR A 419 5.09 -24.01 13.62
CA THR A 419 4.36 -25.09 14.29
C THR A 419 2.90 -24.70 14.42
N VAL A 420 1.99 -25.56 13.96
CA VAL A 420 0.56 -25.29 13.90
C VAL A 420 -0.21 -26.28 14.79
N ALA A 421 -1.01 -25.76 15.72
CA ALA A 421 -1.96 -26.55 16.51
C ALA A 421 -3.38 -26.31 15.97
N LEU A 422 -4.23 -27.34 16.00
CA LEU A 422 -5.58 -27.28 15.47
C LEU A 422 -6.62 -27.45 16.58
N MET A 423 -7.63 -26.60 16.56
CA MET A 423 -8.83 -26.71 17.39
C MET A 423 -10.08 -26.63 16.50
N GLU A 424 -11.05 -27.51 16.74
CA GLU A 424 -12.31 -27.49 16.02
C GLU A 424 -13.50 -27.43 16.93
N ASN A 425 -14.62 -26.93 16.42
CA ASN A 425 -15.91 -26.98 17.09
C ASN A 425 -17.01 -27.43 16.13
N GLY A 426 -17.93 -28.26 16.60
CA GLY A 426 -19.12 -28.64 15.87
C GLY A 426 -20.10 -29.34 16.80
N SER A 427 -21.39 -28.98 16.74
CA SER A 427 -22.42 -29.58 17.58
C SER A 427 -22.74 -31.02 17.16
N TRP A 428 -22.56 -31.28 15.86
CA TRP A 428 -22.67 -32.60 15.24
C TRP A 428 -21.64 -32.71 14.11
N ALA A 429 -21.04 -33.88 13.91
CA ALA A 429 -20.09 -34.17 12.83
C ALA A 429 -19.01 -33.07 12.63
N PRO A 430 -18.16 -32.75 13.63
CA PRO A 430 -17.06 -31.82 13.48
C PRO A 430 -16.07 -32.31 12.43
N VAL A 431 -15.72 -31.46 11.48
CA VAL A 431 -14.78 -31.73 10.36
C VAL A 431 -13.75 -30.65 10.14
N ALA A 432 -13.85 -29.52 10.88
CA ALA A 432 -13.01 -28.33 10.62
C ALA A 432 -11.52 -28.63 10.78
N ALA A 433 -11.10 -29.39 11.81
CA ALA A 433 -9.68 -29.73 12.01
C ALA A 433 -9.12 -30.57 10.84
N ARG A 434 -9.88 -31.53 10.35
CA ARG A 434 -9.48 -32.32 9.18
C ARG A 434 -9.37 -31.44 7.93
N LYS A 435 -10.30 -30.51 7.74
CA LYS A 435 -10.28 -29.59 6.61
C LYS A 435 -9.10 -28.60 6.67
N MET A 436 -8.78 -28.09 7.85
CA MET A 436 -7.58 -27.27 8.04
C MET A 436 -6.30 -28.07 7.76
N ASP A 437 -6.20 -29.29 8.23
CA ASP A 437 -5.04 -30.17 8.00
C ASP A 437 -4.88 -30.50 6.51
N GLU A 438 -5.97 -30.83 5.80
CA GLU A 438 -5.98 -31.01 4.34
C GLU A 438 -5.45 -29.76 3.62
N LEU A 439 -5.89 -28.56 3.99
CA LEU A 439 -5.43 -27.30 3.40
C LEU A 439 -3.97 -26.98 3.73
N LEU A 440 -3.47 -27.35 4.89
CA LEU A 440 -2.08 -27.15 5.30
C LEU A 440 -1.12 -28.15 4.63
N THR A 441 -1.64 -29.22 4.05
CA THR A 441 -0.82 -30.21 3.33
C THR A 441 -0.04 -29.55 2.20
N GLY A 442 1.26 -29.85 2.12
CA GLY A 442 2.18 -29.26 1.13
C GLY A 442 2.69 -27.86 1.49
N THR A 443 2.30 -27.30 2.64
CA THR A 443 3.02 -26.18 3.25
C THR A 443 4.21 -26.74 4.06
N GLU A 444 5.28 -25.98 4.13
CA GLU A 444 6.44 -26.36 4.96
C GLU A 444 6.21 -26.00 6.45
N ASN A 445 4.96 -26.15 6.94
CA ASN A 445 4.58 -25.93 8.33
C ASN A 445 4.39 -27.30 9.04
N HIS A 446 4.74 -27.36 10.32
CA HIS A 446 4.62 -28.57 11.13
C HIS A 446 3.29 -28.56 11.90
N VAL A 447 2.36 -29.42 11.52
CA VAL A 447 1.09 -29.57 12.24
C VAL A 447 1.27 -30.55 13.43
N LEU A 448 0.92 -30.10 14.64
CA LEU A 448 0.98 -30.92 15.83
C LEU A 448 -0.05 -32.09 15.76
N GLY A 449 0.35 -33.28 16.16
CA GLY A 449 -0.54 -34.44 16.13
C GLY A 449 -1.74 -34.35 17.09
N LYS A 450 -1.61 -33.58 18.19
CA LYS A 450 -2.70 -33.34 19.12
C LYS A 450 -3.61 -32.23 18.62
N LYS A 451 -4.90 -32.51 18.56
CA LYS A 451 -5.97 -31.54 18.22
C LYS A 451 -7.06 -31.57 19.28
N ILE A 452 -7.79 -30.46 19.41
CA ILE A 452 -8.93 -30.33 20.31
C ILE A 452 -10.21 -30.33 19.48
N THR A 453 -11.16 -31.17 19.88
CA THR A 453 -12.51 -31.20 19.29
C THR A 453 -13.53 -30.81 20.35
N LEU A 454 -14.21 -29.67 20.12
CA LEU A 454 -15.30 -29.21 20.97
C LEU A 454 -16.64 -29.68 20.37
N LEU A 455 -17.54 -30.09 21.24
CA LEU A 455 -18.93 -30.40 20.91
C LEU A 455 -19.82 -29.29 21.52
N SER A 456 -20.09 -28.25 20.70
CA SER A 456 -20.85 -27.05 21.01
C SER A 456 -20.08 -26.04 21.87
N THR A 457 -19.74 -26.38 23.13
CA THR A 457 -19.04 -25.48 24.05
C THR A 457 -17.93 -26.20 24.80
N LEU A 458 -16.96 -25.45 25.31
CA LEU A 458 -15.91 -25.96 26.18
C LEU A 458 -16.51 -26.49 27.48
N LYS A 459 -16.14 -27.72 27.88
CA LYS A 459 -16.56 -28.35 29.11
C LYS A 459 -15.43 -28.41 30.11
N ARG A 460 -15.76 -28.42 31.41
CA ARG A 460 -14.76 -28.52 32.48
C ARG A 460 -13.87 -29.76 32.35
N SER A 461 -14.43 -30.89 31.86
CA SER A 461 -13.68 -32.11 31.59
C SER A 461 -12.63 -31.96 30.47
N GLN A 462 -12.72 -30.94 29.63
CA GLN A 462 -11.80 -30.71 28.52
C GLN A 462 -10.66 -29.73 28.87
N LEU A 463 -10.64 -29.16 30.09
CA LEU A 463 -9.54 -28.28 30.52
C LEU A 463 -8.21 -29.03 30.51
N GLN A 464 -8.23 -30.33 30.93
CA GLN A 464 -7.04 -31.19 30.86
C GLN A 464 -6.52 -31.36 29.42
N GLU A 465 -7.41 -31.49 28.44
CA GLU A 465 -7.02 -31.59 27.02
C GLU A 465 -6.36 -30.30 26.52
N LEU A 466 -6.87 -29.13 26.97
CA LEU A 466 -6.25 -27.82 26.64
C LEU A 466 -4.87 -27.66 27.28
N GLU A 467 -4.70 -28.10 28.54
CA GLU A 467 -3.39 -28.13 29.20
C GLU A 467 -2.38 -29.00 28.45
N GLU A 468 -2.81 -30.18 28.02
CA GLU A 468 -1.97 -31.08 27.23
C GLU A 468 -1.62 -30.49 25.84
N LEU A 469 -2.53 -29.76 25.21
CA LEU A 469 -2.23 -29.05 23.98
C LEU A 469 -1.21 -27.93 24.23
N ALA A 470 -1.37 -27.15 25.31
CA ALA A 470 -0.42 -26.13 25.71
C ALA A 470 0.97 -26.72 25.98
N ASP A 471 1.05 -27.87 26.64
CA ASP A 471 2.31 -28.60 26.89
C ASP A 471 2.97 -29.09 25.60
N ALA A 472 2.17 -29.54 24.62
CA ALA A 472 2.68 -29.90 23.29
C ALA A 472 3.25 -28.69 22.55
N ILE A 473 2.57 -27.55 22.59
CA ILE A 473 3.04 -26.27 22.04
C ILE A 473 4.37 -25.86 22.71
N LEU A 474 4.42 -25.84 24.05
CA LEU A 474 5.62 -25.48 24.80
C LEU A 474 6.81 -26.38 24.53
N SER A 475 6.54 -27.70 24.42
CA SER A 475 7.58 -28.69 24.14
C SER A 475 8.21 -28.48 22.77
N SER A 476 7.44 -27.99 21.78
CA SER A 476 7.92 -27.68 20.43
C SER A 476 8.61 -26.32 20.33
N MET A 477 8.52 -25.46 21.37
CA MET A 477 9.24 -24.18 21.45
C MET A 477 10.70 -24.32 21.91
N LYS A 478 11.06 -25.46 22.47
CA LYS A 478 12.42 -25.72 22.94
C LYS A 478 13.35 -25.93 21.76
#